data_4fb099149b1c5fe0dcc65e0ce065687e
#
_entry.id   4fb099149b1c5fe0dcc65e0ce065687e
#
_cell.length_a   1.000
_cell.length_b   1.000
_cell.length_c   1.000
_cell.angle_alpha   90.00
_cell.angle_beta   90.00
_cell.angle_gamma   90.00
#
_symmetry.space_group_name_H-M   'P 1'
#
loop_
_entity.id
_entity.type
_entity.pdbx_description
1 polymer ?
#
loop_
_entity_poly.entity_id
_entity_poly.type
_entity_poly.pdbx_seq_one_letter_code
_entity_poly.pdbx_strand_id
1 'polypeptide(L)'
;MKKTLLALAVLASFAGVASAQTSVTAYGVLDMALQREDNGAAVNATKTALDSGIQSGSRLGFKGTEDLGGGLNAHFVLEMGMNADTGLSSQGGVLFGRQAFVGLGGGFGTVNLGRQYSPIFLATDSVDPFDAGIIGGTAGVGTSTGGILTMFGTPFRTNNTINYTTNNLGGFSGSVAYSLGEQAGNNVNGRNIGVSGTYANGPILVTAAYNKADNIPNALAVPAVLPDATKIGFVGGTFDFKVVKAALAFGKTTDDLNTVDNKTVMLGATVPVGPGNILGSWVHQKNDLTNGGKSNQYAIGYTYDLSKRTNLYTSYSRTTNDANDNAGALAGPGPHDTAAQIALGNGLTDTMFNVGIRHKF
;
A
#
# COMPACT_ATOMS: atom_id res chain seq x y z
N MET A 1 -49.89 -25.56 33.87
CA MET A 1 -48.47 -25.92 34.03
C MET A 1 -47.78 -26.32 32.71
N LYS A 2 -48.37 -27.06 31.77
CA LYS A 2 -47.70 -27.44 30.51
C LYS A 2 -47.45 -26.27 29.55
N LYS A 3 -48.26 -25.20 29.52
CA LYS A 3 -48.11 -24.02 28.66
C LYS A 3 -47.02 -23.06 29.15
N THR A 4 -46.76 -22.99 30.46
CA THR A 4 -45.69 -22.17 31.04
C THR A 4 -44.32 -22.80 30.86
N LEU A 5 -44.20 -24.12 30.86
CA LEU A 5 -42.99 -24.86 30.58
C LEU A 5 -42.55 -24.72 29.09
N LEU A 6 -43.54 -24.69 28.16
CA LEU A 6 -43.27 -24.47 26.74
C LEU A 6 -42.77 -23.03 26.45
N ALA A 7 -43.38 -22.05 27.13
CA ALA A 7 -42.95 -20.65 27.02
C ALA A 7 -41.57 -20.44 27.62
N LEU A 8 -41.20 -21.12 28.71
CA LEU A 8 -39.87 -21.06 29.32
C LEU A 8 -38.81 -21.73 28.42
N ALA A 9 -39.16 -22.86 27.78
CA ALA A 9 -38.27 -23.55 26.85
C ALA A 9 -38.00 -22.72 25.57
N VAL A 10 -39.01 -22.01 25.05
CA VAL A 10 -38.84 -21.09 23.92
C VAL A 10 -38.04 -19.87 24.31
N LEU A 11 -38.24 -19.28 25.49
CA LEU A 11 -37.42 -18.18 26.00
C LEU A 11 -35.98 -18.63 26.29
N ALA A 12 -35.77 -19.85 26.80
CA ALA A 12 -34.40 -20.38 27.00
C ALA A 12 -33.66 -20.66 25.69
N SER A 13 -34.37 -21.03 24.61
CA SER A 13 -33.77 -21.21 23.30
C SER A 13 -33.35 -19.87 22.65
N PHE A 14 -33.99 -18.76 22.99
CA PHE A 14 -33.58 -17.42 22.58
C PHE A 14 -32.48 -16.82 23.47
N ALA A 15 -32.32 -17.24 24.70
CA ALA A 15 -31.26 -16.76 25.60
C ALA A 15 -29.88 -17.31 25.24
N GLY A 16 -29.78 -18.39 24.44
CA GLY A 16 -28.53 -18.95 23.94
C GLY A 16 -27.92 -18.21 22.76
N VAL A 17 -28.63 -17.28 22.15
CA VAL A 17 -28.18 -16.53 20.93
C VAL A 17 -27.56 -15.16 21.27
N ALA A 18 -27.56 -14.75 22.53
CA ALA A 18 -27.16 -13.41 22.96
C ALA A 18 -25.67 -13.29 23.37
N SER A 19 -24.81 -14.19 22.91
CA SER A 19 -23.37 -14.11 23.18
C SER A 19 -22.52 -13.87 21.92
N ALA A 20 -23.09 -13.27 20.88
CA ALA A 20 -22.31 -12.74 19.78
C ALA A 20 -21.51 -11.54 20.32
N GLN A 21 -20.24 -11.74 20.64
CA GLN A 21 -19.37 -10.66 21.11
C GLN A 21 -19.04 -9.75 19.94
N THR A 22 -19.96 -8.81 19.67
CA THR A 22 -19.74 -7.75 18.70
C THR A 22 -18.72 -6.78 19.28
N SER A 23 -17.55 -6.67 18.67
CA SER A 23 -16.52 -5.72 19.06
C SER A 23 -16.37 -4.64 18.01
N VAL A 24 -16.43 -3.39 18.44
CA VAL A 24 -16.04 -2.24 17.60
C VAL A 24 -14.83 -1.58 18.25
N THR A 25 -13.76 -1.43 17.47
CA THR A 25 -12.52 -0.83 17.93
C THR A 25 -12.25 0.43 17.11
N ALA A 26 -12.04 1.56 17.79
CA ALA A 26 -11.40 2.73 17.20
C ALA A 26 -9.89 2.55 17.29
N TYR A 27 -9.17 2.90 16.23
CA TYR A 27 -7.71 2.81 16.18
C TYR A 27 -7.15 3.92 15.30
N GLY A 28 -5.87 4.19 15.43
CA GLY A 28 -5.24 5.17 14.56
C GLY A 28 -3.71 5.18 14.63
N VAL A 29 -3.16 6.01 13.77
CA VAL A 29 -1.73 6.32 13.67
C VAL A 29 -1.58 7.81 13.44
N LEU A 30 -0.72 8.44 14.22
CA LEU A 30 -0.20 9.78 13.95
C LEU A 30 1.30 9.65 13.68
N ASP A 31 1.72 10.16 12.55
CA ASP A 31 3.09 10.10 12.06
C ASP A 31 3.48 11.46 11.51
N MET A 32 4.50 12.08 12.08
CA MET A 32 4.97 13.40 11.74
C MET A 32 6.50 13.41 11.60
N ALA A 33 6.99 14.03 10.53
CA ALA A 33 8.43 14.15 10.29
C ALA A 33 8.82 15.54 9.78
N LEU A 34 9.98 16.00 10.21
CA LEU A 34 10.71 17.04 9.51
C LEU A 34 11.44 16.39 8.33
N GLN A 35 11.16 16.87 7.12
CA GLN A 35 11.72 16.37 5.88
C GLN A 35 12.48 17.48 5.16
N ARG A 36 13.62 17.11 4.56
CA ARG A 36 14.34 17.92 3.61
C ARG A 36 14.54 17.14 2.32
N GLU A 37 14.10 17.73 1.23
CA GLU A 37 14.20 17.20 -0.13
C GLU A 37 15.02 18.13 -1.00
N ASP A 38 15.81 17.55 -1.91
CA ASP A 38 16.46 18.25 -3.02
C ASP A 38 16.22 17.42 -4.28
N ASN A 39 15.34 17.91 -5.16
CA ASN A 39 14.93 17.22 -6.38
C ASN A 39 15.87 17.46 -7.57
N GLY A 40 17.00 18.12 -7.35
CA GLY A 40 18.02 18.39 -8.37
C GLY A 40 17.62 19.39 -9.46
N ALA A 41 16.48 20.07 -9.35
CA ALA A 41 16.06 21.07 -10.31
C ALA A 41 16.96 22.31 -10.27
N ALA A 42 17.08 23.02 -11.41
CA ALA A 42 17.92 24.22 -11.49
C ALA A 42 17.39 25.40 -10.65
N VAL A 43 16.07 25.39 -10.33
CA VAL A 43 15.40 26.43 -9.55
C VAL A 43 14.45 25.77 -8.56
N ASN A 44 14.43 26.27 -7.34
CA ASN A 44 13.57 25.74 -6.25
C ASN A 44 13.77 24.24 -5.98
N ALA A 45 14.99 23.74 -6.12
CA ALA A 45 15.31 22.33 -5.95
C ALA A 45 15.10 21.82 -4.53
N THR A 46 15.28 22.70 -3.54
CA THR A 46 15.30 22.29 -2.12
C THR A 46 14.04 22.73 -1.40
N LYS A 47 13.45 21.80 -0.67
CA LYS A 47 12.27 22.00 0.18
C LYS A 47 12.54 21.47 1.60
N THR A 48 12.09 22.19 2.60
CA THR A 48 12.02 21.70 4.00
C THR A 48 10.58 21.79 4.46
N ALA A 49 10.04 20.70 4.97
CA ALA A 49 8.63 20.62 5.36
C ALA A 49 8.48 19.82 6.65
N LEU A 50 7.41 20.13 7.40
CA LEU A 50 6.88 19.25 8.43
C LEU A 50 5.75 18.48 7.79
N ASP A 51 5.96 17.19 7.53
CA ASP A 51 5.04 16.36 6.75
C ASP A 51 4.42 15.26 7.61
N SER A 52 3.22 14.83 7.22
CA SER A 52 2.46 13.76 7.86
C SER A 52 2.62 12.45 7.10
N GLY A 53 2.76 11.34 7.84
CA GLY A 53 2.64 10.00 7.28
C GLY A 53 3.87 9.49 6.53
N ILE A 54 5.05 9.97 6.85
CA ILE A 54 6.30 9.58 6.18
C ILE A 54 6.65 8.11 6.44
N GLN A 55 6.60 7.63 7.68
CA GLN A 55 6.79 6.21 7.97
C GLN A 55 5.53 5.40 7.72
N SER A 56 4.36 5.95 8.03
CA SER A 56 3.09 5.22 7.91
C SER A 56 1.94 6.21 7.86
N GLY A 57 1.22 6.31 6.76
CA GLY A 57 0.15 7.29 6.56
C GLY A 57 -0.71 7.48 7.80
N SER A 58 -0.78 8.73 8.30
CA SER A 58 -1.60 9.09 9.45
C SER A 58 -3.06 8.77 9.18
N ARG A 59 -3.75 8.17 10.15
CA ARG A 59 -5.10 7.61 9.95
C ARG A 59 -5.89 7.51 11.23
N LEU A 60 -7.21 7.54 11.07
CA LEU A 60 -8.19 7.13 12.07
C LEU A 60 -9.10 6.09 11.44
N GLY A 61 -9.37 5.02 12.16
CA GLY A 61 -10.20 3.93 11.67
C GLY A 61 -11.13 3.36 12.72
N PHE A 62 -12.19 2.74 12.22
CA PHE A 62 -13.12 1.90 12.98
C PHE A 62 -13.16 0.52 12.32
N LYS A 63 -13.06 -0.51 13.11
CA LYS A 63 -13.22 -1.90 12.66
C LYS A 63 -14.10 -2.65 13.65
N GLY A 64 -14.90 -3.56 13.14
CA GLY A 64 -15.74 -4.40 13.96
C GLY A 64 -15.84 -5.80 13.42
N THR A 65 -16.12 -6.74 14.32
CA THR A 65 -16.37 -8.14 13.98
C THR A 65 -17.55 -8.62 14.80
N GLU A 66 -18.48 -9.32 14.15
CA GLU A 66 -19.62 -10.00 14.74
C GLU A 66 -19.48 -11.50 14.49
N ASP A 67 -19.54 -12.31 15.53
CA ASP A 67 -19.62 -13.77 15.41
C ASP A 67 -21.06 -14.17 15.05
N LEU A 68 -21.23 -14.79 13.89
CA LEU A 68 -22.52 -15.27 13.40
C LEU A 68 -22.81 -16.74 13.80
N GLY A 69 -21.88 -17.36 14.54
CA GLY A 69 -21.96 -18.76 14.91
C GLY A 69 -21.42 -19.71 13.84
N GLY A 70 -21.15 -20.96 14.22
CA GLY A 70 -20.65 -21.98 13.30
C GLY A 70 -19.29 -21.69 12.67
N GLY A 71 -18.50 -20.78 13.24
CA GLY A 71 -17.23 -20.31 12.68
C GLY A 71 -17.37 -19.26 11.57
N LEU A 72 -18.59 -18.76 11.35
CA LEU A 72 -18.87 -17.66 10.42
C LEU A 72 -18.83 -16.33 11.17
N ASN A 73 -18.26 -15.29 10.56
CA ASN A 73 -18.26 -13.92 11.08
C ASN A 73 -18.56 -12.90 10.00
N ALA A 74 -19.19 -11.80 10.40
CA ALA A 74 -19.25 -10.58 9.61
C ALA A 74 -18.26 -9.56 10.17
N HIS A 75 -17.64 -8.75 9.30
CA HIS A 75 -16.71 -7.73 9.74
C HIS A 75 -16.74 -6.51 8.82
N PHE A 76 -16.25 -5.39 9.32
CA PHE A 76 -16.11 -4.18 8.54
C PHE A 76 -14.85 -3.41 8.92
N VAL A 77 -14.37 -2.58 7.99
CA VAL A 77 -13.33 -1.57 8.22
C VAL A 77 -13.76 -0.27 7.55
N LEU A 78 -13.67 0.83 8.32
CA LEU A 78 -13.78 2.19 7.83
C LEU A 78 -12.52 2.94 8.27
N GLU A 79 -11.65 3.33 7.33
CA GLU A 79 -10.36 3.96 7.63
C GLU A 79 -10.18 5.22 6.79
N MET A 80 -10.08 6.37 7.46
CA MET A 80 -9.76 7.65 6.85
C MET A 80 -8.28 7.97 7.00
N GLY A 81 -7.68 8.51 5.96
CA GLY A 81 -6.35 9.11 6.05
C GLY A 81 -6.44 10.59 6.41
N MET A 82 -5.44 11.09 7.10
CA MET A 82 -5.33 12.50 7.46
C MET A 82 -3.91 13.02 7.25
N ASN A 83 -3.81 14.29 6.91
CA ASN A 83 -2.57 15.05 6.92
C ASN A 83 -2.51 15.73 8.29
N ALA A 84 -1.78 15.14 9.24
CA ALA A 84 -1.76 15.59 10.62
C ALA A 84 -1.05 16.95 10.79
N ASP A 85 -0.24 17.35 9.83
CA ASP A 85 0.41 18.66 9.73
C ASP A 85 -0.57 19.80 9.44
N THR A 86 -1.62 19.54 8.65
CA THR A 86 -2.60 20.55 8.21
C THR A 86 -4.01 20.29 8.72
N GLY A 87 -4.29 19.08 9.24
CA GLY A 87 -5.64 18.66 9.65
C GLY A 87 -6.58 18.29 8.49
N LEU A 88 -6.10 18.27 7.26
CA LEU A 88 -6.90 17.91 6.09
C LEU A 88 -7.04 16.39 5.97
N SER A 89 -8.12 15.93 5.30
CA SER A 89 -8.22 14.54 4.88
C SER A 89 -7.28 14.27 3.73
N SER A 90 -6.63 13.11 3.74
CA SER A 90 -5.77 12.65 2.64
C SER A 90 -6.56 11.87 1.57
N GLN A 91 -5.85 11.23 0.62
CA GLN A 91 -6.42 10.47 -0.51
C GLN A 91 -7.44 11.29 -1.34
N GLY A 92 -7.11 12.56 -1.64
CA GLY A 92 -7.93 13.43 -2.47
C GLY A 92 -9.22 13.93 -1.80
N GLY A 93 -9.25 13.98 -0.47
CA GLY A 93 -10.41 14.47 0.29
C GLY A 93 -11.50 13.42 0.52
N VAL A 94 -11.28 12.17 0.13
CA VAL A 94 -12.25 11.08 0.35
C VAL A 94 -12.30 10.71 1.82
N LEU A 95 -13.51 10.70 2.42
CA LEU A 95 -13.70 10.50 3.87
C LEU A 95 -13.06 9.20 4.37
N PHE A 96 -13.38 8.05 3.79
CA PHE A 96 -12.75 6.76 4.10
C PHE A 96 -11.82 6.32 2.97
N GLY A 97 -10.90 7.21 2.60
CA GLY A 97 -10.03 7.03 1.43
C GLY A 97 -9.01 5.91 1.54
N ARG A 98 -8.77 5.37 2.74
CA ARG A 98 -7.85 4.26 2.93
C ARG A 98 -8.54 2.91 2.76
N GLN A 99 -9.58 2.65 3.54
CA GLN A 99 -10.38 1.42 3.44
C GLN A 99 -11.84 1.71 3.81
N ALA A 100 -12.77 1.13 3.09
CA ALA A 100 -14.21 1.18 3.37
C ALA A 100 -14.84 -0.10 2.81
N PHE A 101 -14.96 -1.13 3.62
CA PHE A 101 -15.51 -2.42 3.20
C PHE A 101 -16.26 -3.14 4.33
N VAL A 102 -17.13 -4.04 3.92
CA VAL A 102 -17.78 -5.06 4.76
C VAL A 102 -17.45 -6.43 4.20
N GLY A 103 -17.35 -7.45 5.06
CA GLY A 103 -17.02 -8.79 4.62
C GLY A 103 -17.60 -9.90 5.47
N LEU A 104 -17.49 -11.12 4.95
CA LEU A 104 -17.79 -12.36 5.63
C LEU A 104 -16.54 -13.24 5.66
N GLY A 105 -16.25 -13.80 6.83
CA GLY A 105 -15.15 -14.72 7.06
C GLY A 105 -15.63 -16.06 7.63
N GLY A 106 -14.88 -17.12 7.36
CA GLY A 106 -15.21 -18.45 7.88
C GLY A 106 -14.19 -19.51 7.47
N GLY A 107 -14.57 -20.78 7.58
CA GLY A 107 -13.74 -21.92 7.16
C GLY A 107 -13.38 -21.88 5.66
N PHE A 108 -14.15 -21.19 4.84
CA PHE A 108 -13.92 -21.00 3.41
C PHE A 108 -12.91 -19.91 3.07
N GLY A 109 -12.46 -19.11 4.04
CA GLY A 109 -11.66 -17.89 3.82
C GLY A 109 -12.49 -16.64 4.10
N THR A 110 -12.16 -15.54 3.41
CA THR A 110 -12.79 -14.22 3.62
C THR A 110 -13.19 -13.59 2.31
N VAL A 111 -14.40 -13.03 2.23
CA VAL A 111 -14.87 -12.21 1.10
C VAL A 111 -15.16 -10.80 1.61
N ASN A 112 -14.52 -9.80 0.99
CA ASN A 112 -14.70 -8.37 1.30
C ASN A 112 -15.30 -7.63 0.11
N LEU A 113 -16.21 -6.70 0.38
CA LEU A 113 -16.89 -5.86 -0.60
C LEU A 113 -16.65 -4.38 -0.27
N GLY A 114 -16.02 -3.64 -1.17
CA GLY A 114 -15.78 -2.20 -1.02
C GLY A 114 -14.35 -1.78 -1.35
N ARG A 115 -13.97 -0.57 -0.92
CA ARG A 115 -12.64 -0.02 -1.14
C ARG A 115 -11.63 -0.64 -0.18
N GLN A 116 -10.55 -1.21 -0.73
CA GLN A 116 -9.54 -1.94 0.03
C GLN A 116 -8.20 -1.97 -0.68
N TYR A 117 -7.17 -2.43 0.00
CA TYR A 117 -5.86 -2.66 -0.59
C TYR A 117 -5.92 -3.69 -1.71
N SER A 118 -5.12 -3.46 -2.76
CA SER A 118 -4.98 -4.43 -3.85
C SER A 118 -4.12 -5.63 -3.44
N PRO A 119 -4.34 -6.83 -4.01
CA PRO A 119 -3.48 -7.98 -3.73
C PRO A 119 -2.01 -7.75 -4.04
N ILE A 120 -1.71 -7.01 -5.12
CA ILE A 120 -0.32 -6.72 -5.50
C ILE A 120 0.34 -5.73 -4.54
N PHE A 121 -0.40 -4.76 -3.99
CA PHE A 121 0.12 -3.89 -2.94
C PHE A 121 0.56 -4.69 -1.72
N LEU A 122 -0.30 -5.57 -1.21
CA LEU A 122 0.00 -6.40 -0.05
C LEU A 122 1.19 -7.33 -0.29
N ALA A 123 1.33 -7.87 -1.52
CA ALA A 123 2.47 -8.69 -1.91
C ALA A 123 3.77 -7.87 -1.93
N THR A 124 3.77 -6.68 -2.52
CA THR A 124 4.93 -5.80 -2.61
C THR A 124 5.35 -5.29 -1.22
N ASP A 125 4.39 -4.86 -0.41
CA ASP A 125 4.58 -4.40 0.96
C ASP A 125 5.24 -5.47 1.86
N SER A 126 4.84 -6.73 1.70
CA SER A 126 5.34 -7.85 2.51
C SER A 126 6.84 -8.14 2.36
N VAL A 127 7.48 -7.65 1.30
CA VAL A 127 8.92 -7.81 1.04
C VAL A 127 9.73 -6.53 1.17
N ASP A 128 9.06 -5.38 1.33
CA ASP A 128 9.72 -4.09 1.47
C ASP A 128 10.33 -3.94 2.88
N PRO A 129 11.64 -3.68 3.04
CA PRO A 129 12.24 -3.38 4.34
C PRO A 129 11.65 -2.16 5.04
N PHE A 130 11.03 -1.25 4.29
CA PHE A 130 10.47 0.00 4.79
C PHE A 130 8.95 -0.04 5.02
N ASP A 131 8.28 -1.22 4.86
CA ASP A 131 6.83 -1.40 5.02
C ASP A 131 6.01 -0.37 4.21
N ALA A 132 6.36 -0.17 2.94
CA ALA A 132 5.76 0.85 2.07
C ALA A 132 5.74 2.26 2.70
N GLY A 133 6.68 2.52 3.58
CA GLY A 133 6.81 3.77 4.33
C GLY A 133 8.22 4.33 4.26
N ILE A 134 8.47 5.39 5.03
CA ILE A 134 9.73 6.12 5.08
C ILE A 134 10.14 6.53 3.63
N ILE A 135 11.41 6.74 3.35
CA ILE A 135 11.83 7.18 2.01
C ILE A 135 11.98 6.00 1.05
N GLY A 136 12.25 4.81 1.55
CA GLY A 136 12.35 3.60 0.72
C GLY A 136 11.00 3.10 0.21
N GLY A 137 9.92 3.52 0.84
CA GLY A 137 8.55 3.19 0.48
C GLY A 137 7.74 4.43 0.10
N THR A 138 6.51 4.23 -0.30
CA THR A 138 5.57 5.32 -0.59
C THR A 138 4.51 5.35 0.52
N ALA A 139 4.79 5.94 1.65
CA ALA A 139 3.80 6.03 2.74
C ALA A 139 2.54 6.84 2.38
N GLY A 140 2.38 7.12 1.16
CA GLY A 140 1.13 7.48 0.54
C GLY A 140 0.57 8.77 1.00
N VAL A 141 0.96 9.86 0.94
CA VAL A 141 0.27 11.10 0.66
C VAL A 141 1.24 12.11 0.06
N GLY A 142 1.47 11.93 -1.22
CA GLY A 142 1.88 13.04 -2.06
C GLY A 142 3.30 13.57 -1.87
N THR A 143 4.20 12.88 -1.16
CA THR A 143 5.53 13.43 -0.91
C THR A 143 6.69 12.47 -1.10
N SER A 144 6.47 11.18 -1.21
CA SER A 144 7.59 10.27 -1.38
C SER A 144 7.84 9.97 -2.84
N THR A 145 8.93 10.45 -3.30
CA THR A 145 9.44 10.21 -4.63
C THR A 145 10.20 8.88 -4.66
N GLY A 146 9.83 7.98 -5.57
CA GLY A 146 10.63 6.82 -5.91
C GLY A 146 10.69 5.69 -4.91
N GLY A 147 9.75 5.56 -4.00
CA GLY A 147 9.64 4.36 -3.15
C GLY A 147 9.38 3.09 -3.96
N ILE A 148 9.61 1.93 -3.35
CA ILE A 148 9.43 0.62 -4.00
C ILE A 148 8.10 0.52 -4.74
N LEU A 149 6.99 0.98 -4.15
CA LEU A 149 5.66 0.89 -4.77
C LEU A 149 5.54 1.72 -6.04
N THR A 150 6.13 2.91 -6.07
CA THR A 150 6.18 3.77 -7.26
C THR A 150 7.03 3.14 -8.34
N MET A 151 8.23 2.67 -8.00
CA MET A 151 9.14 2.05 -8.97
C MET A 151 8.60 0.72 -9.51
N PHE A 152 7.76 0.00 -8.77
CA PHE A 152 7.05 -1.17 -9.28
C PHE A 152 5.70 -0.82 -9.94
N GLY A 153 5.25 0.44 -9.88
CA GLY A 153 3.97 0.89 -10.43
C GLY A 153 2.75 0.30 -9.73
N THR A 154 2.89 -0.06 -8.47
CA THR A 154 1.88 -0.85 -7.73
C THR A 154 0.68 0.02 -7.31
N PRO A 155 -0.56 -0.31 -7.73
CA PRO A 155 -1.75 0.38 -7.24
C PRO A 155 -2.01 0.02 -5.77
N PHE A 156 -2.12 1.04 -4.92
CA PHE A 156 -2.36 0.82 -3.48
C PHE A 156 -3.73 0.21 -3.19
N ARG A 157 -4.79 0.81 -3.77
CA ARG A 157 -6.18 0.51 -3.43
C ARG A 157 -7.06 0.53 -4.66
N THR A 158 -8.10 -0.28 -4.59
CA THR A 158 -9.13 -0.34 -5.63
C THR A 158 -10.50 -0.09 -5.03
N ASN A 159 -11.35 0.61 -5.79
CA ASN A 159 -12.75 0.86 -5.45
C ASN A 159 -13.62 -0.27 -5.98
N ASN A 160 -14.86 -0.35 -5.50
CA ASN A 160 -15.91 -1.21 -6.07
C ASN A 160 -15.44 -2.67 -6.19
N THR A 161 -14.68 -3.13 -5.17
CA THR A 161 -13.91 -4.36 -5.23
C THR A 161 -14.61 -5.49 -4.48
N ILE A 162 -14.69 -6.64 -5.13
CA ILE A 162 -14.97 -7.94 -4.52
C ILE A 162 -13.61 -8.62 -4.37
N ASN A 163 -13.20 -8.90 -3.14
CA ASN A 163 -11.92 -9.58 -2.86
C ASN A 163 -12.17 -10.84 -2.05
N TYR A 164 -11.63 -11.96 -2.52
CA TYR A 164 -11.57 -13.21 -1.78
C TYR A 164 -10.14 -13.48 -1.33
N THR A 165 -9.96 -13.87 -0.08
CA THR A 165 -8.67 -14.28 0.49
C THR A 165 -8.83 -15.64 1.16
N THR A 166 -7.95 -16.60 0.85
CA THR A 166 -7.95 -17.92 1.48
C THR A 166 -7.53 -17.84 2.94
N ASN A 167 -7.91 -18.81 3.73
CA ASN A 167 -7.23 -19.08 5.01
C ASN A 167 -5.78 -19.52 4.76
N ASN A 168 -4.96 -19.51 5.80
CA ASN A 168 -3.62 -20.08 5.75
C ASN A 168 -3.72 -21.61 5.62
N LEU A 169 -3.18 -22.16 4.54
CA LEU A 169 -3.20 -23.58 4.21
C LEU A 169 -1.77 -24.13 4.32
N GLY A 170 -1.29 -24.36 5.55
CA GLY A 170 0.04 -24.87 5.80
C GLY A 170 1.18 -23.94 5.35
N GLY A 171 0.99 -22.65 5.49
CA GLY A 171 1.91 -21.60 5.06
C GLY A 171 1.50 -20.93 3.75
N PHE A 172 0.61 -21.52 2.96
CA PHE A 172 0.10 -20.93 1.72
C PHE A 172 -1.15 -20.07 1.98
N SER A 173 -1.20 -18.91 1.36
CA SER A 173 -2.39 -18.07 1.26
C SER A 173 -2.48 -17.43 -0.11
N GLY A 174 -3.67 -17.08 -0.55
CA GLY A 174 -3.91 -16.44 -1.84
C GLY A 174 -5.04 -15.44 -1.77
N SER A 175 -5.02 -14.47 -2.68
CA SER A 175 -6.08 -13.46 -2.81
C SER A 175 -6.42 -13.24 -4.28
N VAL A 176 -7.72 -13.05 -4.55
CA VAL A 176 -8.25 -12.68 -5.88
C VAL A 176 -9.20 -11.50 -5.70
N ALA A 177 -8.95 -10.42 -6.41
CA ALA A 177 -9.74 -9.20 -6.38
C ALA A 177 -10.26 -8.86 -7.77
N TYR A 178 -11.54 -8.49 -7.84
CA TYR A 178 -12.19 -7.97 -9.03
C TYR A 178 -12.87 -6.65 -8.68
N SER A 179 -12.44 -5.58 -9.34
CA SER A 179 -13.02 -4.25 -9.16
C SER A 179 -13.86 -3.88 -10.37
N LEU A 180 -15.09 -3.48 -10.12
CA LEU A 180 -16.03 -3.03 -11.16
C LEU A 180 -15.66 -1.63 -11.65
N GLY A 181 -15.62 -1.43 -12.96
CA GLY A 181 -15.37 -0.11 -13.55
C GLY A 181 -16.58 0.82 -13.56
N GLU A 182 -17.78 0.26 -13.34
CA GLU A 182 -19.07 0.98 -13.23
C GLU A 182 -19.36 1.95 -14.38
N GLN A 183 -18.93 1.59 -15.59
CA GLN A 183 -19.19 2.37 -16.78
C GLN A 183 -20.45 1.85 -17.50
N ALA A 184 -21.46 2.71 -17.67
CA ALA A 184 -22.69 2.34 -18.35
C ALA A 184 -22.42 1.84 -19.78
N GLY A 185 -22.93 0.66 -20.11
CA GLY A 185 -22.75 0.03 -21.43
C GLY A 185 -21.36 -0.58 -21.68
N ASN A 186 -20.44 -0.53 -20.71
CA ASN A 186 -19.11 -1.12 -20.82
C ASN A 186 -18.61 -1.65 -19.47
N ASN A 187 -18.43 -2.96 -19.37
CA ASN A 187 -18.00 -3.64 -18.16
C ASN A 187 -16.46 -3.85 -18.09
N VAL A 188 -15.70 -3.34 -19.06
CA VAL A 188 -14.24 -3.45 -19.10
C VAL A 188 -13.58 -2.15 -18.62
N ASN A 189 -14.05 -1.01 -19.11
CA ASN A 189 -13.46 0.29 -18.79
C ASN A 189 -13.48 0.57 -17.28
N GLY A 190 -12.33 0.88 -16.71
CA GLY A 190 -12.15 1.11 -15.26
C GLY A 190 -12.10 -0.15 -14.41
N ARG A 191 -12.16 -1.34 -15.01
CA ARG A 191 -12.06 -2.61 -14.31
C ARG A 191 -10.62 -2.81 -13.80
N ASN A 192 -10.48 -3.43 -12.61
CA ASN A 192 -9.20 -3.90 -12.11
C ASN A 192 -9.31 -5.38 -11.69
N ILE A 193 -8.31 -6.17 -12.05
CA ILE A 193 -8.20 -7.57 -11.66
C ILE A 193 -6.84 -7.76 -10.99
N GLY A 194 -6.85 -8.24 -9.75
CA GLY A 194 -5.66 -8.52 -8.97
C GLY A 194 -5.65 -9.95 -8.45
N VAL A 195 -4.49 -10.59 -8.48
CA VAL A 195 -4.29 -11.90 -7.85
C VAL A 195 -2.95 -11.90 -7.10
N SER A 196 -2.88 -12.61 -5.98
CA SER A 196 -1.62 -12.88 -5.29
C SER A 196 -1.62 -14.27 -4.66
N GLY A 197 -0.41 -14.81 -4.50
CA GLY A 197 -0.15 -16.03 -3.76
C GLY A 197 1.10 -15.84 -2.91
N THR A 198 1.02 -16.24 -1.63
CA THR A 198 2.12 -16.12 -0.67
C THR A 198 2.35 -17.44 0.04
N TYR A 199 3.62 -17.82 0.14
CA TYR A 199 4.07 -18.87 1.05
C TYR A 199 4.90 -18.26 2.16
N ALA A 200 4.49 -18.47 3.40
CA ALA A 200 5.19 -17.98 4.59
C ALA A 200 5.30 -19.10 5.61
N ASN A 201 6.53 -19.56 5.87
CA ASN A 201 6.80 -20.62 6.85
C ASN A 201 8.22 -20.47 7.45
N GLY A 202 8.31 -20.38 8.76
CA GLY A 202 9.57 -20.16 9.46
C GLY A 202 10.29 -18.89 8.97
N PRO A 203 11.55 -18.99 8.52
CA PRO A 203 12.32 -17.82 8.08
C PRO A 203 11.97 -17.36 6.65
N ILE A 204 11.17 -18.11 5.90
CA ILE A 204 10.93 -17.90 4.48
C ILE A 204 9.58 -17.21 4.28
N LEU A 205 9.58 -16.16 3.46
CA LEU A 205 8.39 -15.63 2.80
C LEU A 205 8.69 -15.53 1.30
N VAL A 206 7.79 -16.06 0.46
CA VAL A 206 7.81 -15.88 -0.99
C VAL A 206 6.41 -15.48 -1.43
N THR A 207 6.32 -14.44 -2.24
CA THR A 207 5.05 -13.95 -2.75
C THR A 207 5.14 -13.65 -4.24
N ALA A 208 4.05 -13.89 -4.96
CA ALA A 208 3.89 -13.48 -6.34
C ALA A 208 2.52 -12.83 -6.53
N ALA A 209 2.45 -11.83 -7.39
CA ALA A 209 1.21 -11.14 -7.67
C ALA A 209 1.14 -10.66 -9.13
N TYR A 210 -0.09 -10.51 -9.61
CA TYR A 210 -0.39 -9.91 -10.90
C TYR A 210 -1.55 -8.95 -10.76
N ASN A 211 -1.47 -7.82 -11.46
CA ASN A 211 -2.54 -6.84 -11.53
C ASN A 211 -2.75 -6.38 -12.96
N LYS A 212 -4.01 -6.25 -13.37
CA LYS A 212 -4.42 -5.62 -14.63
C LYS A 212 -5.46 -4.56 -14.35
N ALA A 213 -5.18 -3.32 -14.76
CA ALA A 213 -6.08 -2.19 -14.64
C ALA A 213 -6.46 -1.69 -16.04
N ASP A 214 -7.74 -1.76 -16.39
CA ASP A 214 -8.28 -1.26 -17.66
C ASP A 214 -8.63 0.22 -17.50
N ASN A 215 -8.04 1.10 -18.31
CA ASN A 215 -8.28 2.55 -18.24
C ASN A 215 -9.71 2.91 -18.70
N ILE A 216 -10.24 4.02 -18.15
CA ILE A 216 -11.46 4.64 -18.68
C ILE A 216 -11.05 5.58 -19.83
N PRO A 217 -11.41 5.28 -21.08
CA PRO A 217 -11.06 6.16 -22.19
C PRO A 217 -11.71 7.53 -22.04
N ASN A 218 -10.94 8.58 -22.27
CA ASN A 218 -11.42 9.96 -22.32
C ASN A 218 -10.83 10.68 -23.53
N ALA A 219 -11.54 10.68 -24.63
CA ALA A 219 -11.11 11.32 -25.87
C ALA A 219 -11.06 12.86 -25.79
N LEU A 220 -11.72 13.45 -24.79
CA LEU A 220 -11.73 14.92 -24.57
C LEU A 220 -10.60 15.37 -23.64
N ALA A 221 -9.91 14.44 -23.00
CA ALA A 221 -8.71 14.78 -22.21
C ALA A 221 -7.60 15.30 -23.13
N VAL A 222 -6.71 16.14 -22.59
CA VAL A 222 -5.51 16.60 -23.30
C VAL A 222 -4.29 16.28 -22.44
N PRO A 223 -3.52 15.24 -22.83
CA PRO A 223 -3.71 14.34 -23.98
C PRO A 223 -4.93 13.41 -23.83
N ALA A 224 -5.50 12.94 -24.94
CA ALA A 224 -6.61 12.00 -24.92
C ALA A 224 -6.22 10.68 -24.27
N VAL A 225 -7.08 10.17 -23.35
CA VAL A 225 -6.90 8.84 -22.75
C VAL A 225 -7.50 7.81 -23.71
N LEU A 226 -6.66 6.95 -24.27
CA LEU A 226 -7.05 5.87 -25.16
C LEU A 226 -7.45 4.61 -24.36
N PRO A 227 -8.24 3.71 -24.97
CA PRO A 227 -8.45 2.38 -24.40
C PRO A 227 -7.12 1.67 -24.23
N ASP A 228 -6.79 1.33 -23.01
CA ASP A 228 -5.51 0.75 -22.63
C ASP A 228 -5.64 -0.05 -21.34
N ALA A 229 -4.71 -0.97 -21.10
CA ALA A 229 -4.61 -1.67 -19.84
C ALA A 229 -3.17 -1.70 -19.34
N THR A 230 -2.97 -1.24 -18.12
CA THR A 230 -1.70 -1.41 -17.40
C THR A 230 -1.65 -2.79 -16.76
N LYS A 231 -0.56 -3.52 -16.97
CA LYS A 231 -0.32 -4.86 -16.47
C LYS A 231 0.95 -4.86 -15.62
N ILE A 232 0.87 -5.42 -14.42
CA ILE A 232 1.99 -5.48 -13.48
C ILE A 232 2.13 -6.91 -12.99
N GLY A 233 3.29 -7.51 -13.23
CA GLY A 233 3.71 -8.77 -12.64
C GLY A 233 4.75 -8.52 -11.56
N PHE A 234 4.65 -9.22 -10.44
CA PHE A 234 5.53 -9.09 -9.29
C PHE A 234 5.87 -10.46 -8.70
N VAL A 235 7.13 -10.65 -8.31
CA VAL A 235 7.57 -11.75 -7.48
C VAL A 235 8.62 -11.25 -6.50
N GLY A 236 8.54 -11.67 -5.25
CA GLY A 236 9.50 -11.29 -4.23
C GLY A 236 9.54 -12.27 -3.07
N GLY A 237 10.56 -12.14 -2.25
CA GLY A 237 10.70 -12.96 -1.06
C GLY A 237 11.66 -12.38 -0.06
N THR A 238 11.54 -12.87 1.18
CA THR A 238 12.45 -12.56 2.28
C THR A 238 12.95 -13.83 2.94
N PHE A 239 14.17 -13.75 3.48
CA PHE A 239 14.73 -14.78 4.34
C PHE A 239 15.28 -14.16 5.63
N ASP A 240 14.78 -14.63 6.76
CA ASP A 240 15.17 -14.17 8.09
C ASP A 240 16.31 -15.03 8.64
N PHE A 241 17.54 -14.52 8.57
CA PHE A 241 18.73 -15.14 9.16
C PHE A 241 18.87 -14.89 10.68
N LYS A 242 17.87 -14.24 11.32
CA LYS A 242 17.86 -13.76 12.71
C LYS A 242 18.73 -12.54 12.98
N VAL A 243 19.88 -12.44 12.37
CA VAL A 243 20.79 -11.29 12.46
C VAL A 243 20.52 -10.26 11.35
N VAL A 244 19.92 -10.70 10.27
CA VAL A 244 19.46 -9.87 9.14
C VAL A 244 18.31 -10.54 8.44
N LYS A 245 17.26 -9.80 8.10
CA LYS A 245 16.22 -10.24 7.15
C LYS A 245 16.57 -9.66 5.79
N ALA A 246 16.94 -10.51 4.85
CA ALA A 246 17.23 -10.13 3.48
C ALA A 246 15.95 -10.18 2.64
N ALA A 247 15.83 -9.28 1.66
CA ALA A 247 14.71 -9.19 0.71
C ALA A 247 15.20 -9.08 -0.73
N LEU A 248 14.48 -9.73 -1.64
CA LEU A 248 14.68 -9.64 -3.08
C LEU A 248 13.32 -9.55 -3.76
N ALA A 249 13.18 -8.65 -4.74
CA ALA A 249 11.98 -8.59 -5.56
C ALA A 249 12.30 -8.27 -7.01
N PHE A 250 11.41 -8.72 -7.89
CA PHE A 250 11.42 -8.41 -9.31
C PHE A 250 9.99 -8.09 -9.76
N GLY A 251 9.84 -7.07 -10.61
CA GLY A 251 8.57 -6.69 -11.22
C GLY A 251 8.71 -6.27 -12.67
N LYS A 252 7.62 -6.44 -13.39
CA LYS A 252 7.48 -5.94 -14.76
C LYS A 252 6.14 -5.22 -14.90
N THR A 253 6.19 -3.98 -15.44
CA THR A 253 5.01 -3.17 -15.75
C THR A 253 4.98 -2.89 -17.24
N THR A 254 3.86 -3.19 -17.89
CA THR A 254 3.62 -2.93 -19.32
C THR A 254 2.22 -2.35 -19.52
N ASP A 255 2.03 -1.66 -20.63
CA ASP A 255 0.73 -1.24 -21.12
C ASP A 255 0.42 -1.83 -22.51
N ASP A 256 -0.83 -1.76 -22.96
CA ASP A 256 -1.24 -2.28 -24.28
C ASP A 256 -0.84 -1.34 -25.44
N LEU A 257 -0.52 -0.08 -25.14
CA LEU A 257 -0.08 0.93 -26.12
C LEU A 257 1.43 0.93 -26.34
N ASN A 258 2.18 0.10 -25.62
CA ASN A 258 3.65 0.07 -25.61
C ASN A 258 4.25 1.45 -25.26
N THR A 259 3.65 2.15 -24.31
CA THR A 259 4.18 3.41 -23.77
C THR A 259 4.91 3.18 -22.44
N VAL A 260 4.70 2.01 -21.80
CA VAL A 260 5.38 1.55 -20.59
C VAL A 260 5.89 0.12 -20.78
N ASP A 261 7.20 -0.09 -20.60
CA ASP A 261 7.83 -1.43 -20.45
C ASP A 261 8.94 -1.32 -19.41
N ASN A 262 8.56 -1.34 -18.14
CA ASN A 262 9.48 -1.18 -17.02
C ASN A 262 9.80 -2.52 -16.39
N LYS A 263 11.09 -2.78 -16.15
CA LYS A 263 11.60 -3.85 -15.32
C LYS A 263 12.22 -3.27 -14.06
N THR A 264 11.83 -3.79 -12.92
CA THR A 264 12.29 -3.30 -11.61
C THR A 264 12.83 -4.45 -10.79
N VAL A 265 13.98 -4.23 -10.15
CA VAL A 265 14.62 -5.16 -9.22
C VAL A 265 14.85 -4.42 -7.90
N MET A 266 14.63 -5.09 -6.78
CA MET A 266 14.95 -4.59 -5.44
C MET A 266 15.81 -5.59 -4.69
N LEU A 267 16.83 -5.08 -4.01
CA LEU A 267 17.54 -5.74 -2.92
C LEU A 267 17.28 -4.97 -1.63
N GLY A 268 16.96 -5.68 -0.57
CA GLY A 268 16.62 -5.07 0.70
C GLY A 268 17.17 -5.82 1.91
N ALA A 269 17.35 -5.12 3.02
CA ALA A 269 17.80 -5.70 4.28
C ALA A 269 17.19 -4.97 5.48
N THR A 270 16.83 -5.74 6.51
CA THR A 270 16.48 -5.23 7.85
C THR A 270 17.38 -5.89 8.86
N VAL A 271 18.12 -5.07 9.64
CA VAL A 271 19.05 -5.52 10.67
C VAL A 271 18.57 -5.05 12.04
N PRO A 272 18.16 -5.95 12.94
CA PRO A 272 17.80 -5.58 14.31
C PRO A 272 19.01 -5.01 15.06
N VAL A 273 18.88 -3.80 15.65
CA VAL A 273 19.93 -3.14 16.43
C VAL A 273 19.33 -2.47 17.65
N GLY A 274 19.62 -3.01 18.82
CA GLY A 274 19.06 -2.52 20.09
C GLY A 274 17.52 -2.60 20.08
N PRO A 275 16.81 -1.53 20.44
CA PRO A 275 15.34 -1.51 20.44
C PRO A 275 14.75 -1.13 19.08
N GLY A 276 15.52 -1.18 17.99
CA GLY A 276 15.07 -0.76 16.68
C GLY A 276 15.69 -1.56 15.54
N ASN A 277 15.61 -1.02 14.32
CA ASN A 277 16.09 -1.69 13.12
C ASN A 277 16.81 -0.71 12.20
N ILE A 278 17.94 -1.12 11.65
CA ILE A 278 18.52 -0.50 10.46
C ILE A 278 17.82 -1.11 9.24
N LEU A 279 17.36 -0.26 8.34
CA LEU A 279 16.67 -0.60 7.11
C LEU A 279 17.53 -0.16 5.93
N GLY A 280 17.61 -0.97 4.89
CA GLY A 280 18.34 -0.61 3.68
C GLY A 280 17.66 -1.19 2.44
N SER A 281 17.64 -0.43 1.35
CA SER A 281 17.21 -0.92 0.04
C SER A 281 17.99 -0.31 -1.11
N TRP A 282 18.13 -1.08 -2.17
CA TRP A 282 18.49 -0.64 -3.50
C TRP A 282 17.41 -1.09 -4.47
N VAL A 283 16.88 -0.14 -5.24
CA VAL A 283 15.89 -0.41 -6.28
C VAL A 283 16.44 0.09 -7.60
N HIS A 284 16.43 -0.78 -8.61
CA HIS A 284 16.80 -0.46 -9.98
C HIS A 284 15.60 -0.66 -10.89
N GLN A 285 15.25 0.38 -11.65
CA GLN A 285 14.25 0.32 -12.70
C GLN A 285 14.89 0.60 -14.04
N LYS A 286 14.50 -0.14 -15.07
CA LYS A 286 14.86 0.08 -16.45
C LYS A 286 13.60 0.08 -17.31
N ASN A 287 13.45 1.10 -18.14
CA ASN A 287 12.46 1.13 -19.20
C ASN A 287 13.07 0.51 -20.47
N ASP A 288 12.45 -0.53 -21.02
CA ASP A 288 12.94 -1.25 -22.19
C ASP A 288 12.46 -0.67 -23.55
N LEU A 289 11.72 0.44 -23.52
CA LEU A 289 11.31 1.15 -24.75
C LEU A 289 12.49 1.83 -25.43
N THR A 290 12.31 2.21 -26.71
CA THR A 290 13.34 2.79 -27.61
C THR A 290 13.88 4.07 -27.05
N ASN A 291 14.14 4.63 -26.27
CA ASN A 291 14.72 5.77 -25.56
C ASN A 291 14.49 5.65 -24.06
N GLY A 292 14.24 4.40 -23.61
CA GLY A 292 13.99 4.12 -22.24
C GLY A 292 15.18 4.41 -21.34
N GLY A 293 14.89 4.95 -20.18
CA GLY A 293 15.88 5.32 -19.19
C GLY A 293 16.07 4.30 -18.10
N LYS A 294 16.94 4.64 -17.15
CA LYS A 294 17.22 3.87 -15.95
C LYS A 294 17.17 4.76 -14.73
N SER A 295 16.63 4.22 -13.64
CA SER A 295 16.63 4.86 -12.34
C SER A 295 17.19 3.92 -11.28
N ASN A 296 17.94 4.50 -10.34
CA ASN A 296 18.45 3.80 -9.17
C ASN A 296 18.07 4.56 -7.92
N GLN A 297 17.48 3.87 -6.96
CA GLN A 297 17.24 4.40 -5.63
C GLN A 297 18.06 3.64 -4.60
N TYR A 298 18.72 4.36 -3.73
CA TYR A 298 19.42 3.87 -2.54
C TYR A 298 18.74 4.49 -1.33
N ALA A 299 18.37 3.68 -0.36
CA ALA A 299 17.78 4.16 0.88
C ALA A 299 18.40 3.45 2.09
N ILE A 300 18.59 4.23 3.14
CA ILE A 300 18.97 3.74 4.47
C ILE A 300 18.11 4.43 5.52
N GLY A 301 17.66 3.69 6.51
CA GLY A 301 16.87 4.23 7.61
C GLY A 301 17.17 3.55 8.92
N TYR A 302 16.74 4.17 10.00
CA TYR A 302 16.77 3.59 11.33
C TYR A 302 15.47 3.89 12.06
N THR A 303 14.88 2.86 12.67
CA THR A 303 13.74 3.00 13.59
C THR A 303 14.22 2.74 15.02
N TYR A 304 13.68 3.47 15.99
CA TYR A 304 13.99 3.30 17.41
C TYR A 304 12.69 3.24 18.20
N ASP A 305 12.37 2.07 18.75
CA ASP A 305 11.13 1.84 19.47
C ASP A 305 11.23 2.37 20.92
N LEU A 306 10.47 3.44 21.21
CA LEU A 306 10.27 3.96 22.57
C LEU A 306 9.28 3.08 23.34
N SER A 307 8.34 2.48 22.66
CA SER A 307 7.34 1.55 23.19
C SER A 307 6.74 0.71 22.04
N LYS A 308 5.84 -0.25 22.37
CA LYS A 308 5.06 -1.00 21.37
C LYS A 308 4.21 -0.12 20.45
N ARG A 309 3.92 1.13 20.84
CA ARG A 309 3.05 2.07 20.11
C ARG A 309 3.77 3.29 19.57
N THR A 310 4.96 3.62 20.07
CA THR A 310 5.68 4.85 19.73
C THR A 310 7.08 4.52 19.30
N ASN A 311 7.48 5.01 18.13
CA ASN A 311 8.86 4.94 17.68
C ASN A 311 9.32 6.26 17.06
N LEU A 312 10.61 6.52 17.16
CA LEU A 312 11.33 7.52 16.39
C LEU A 312 11.90 6.87 15.12
N TYR A 313 12.10 7.65 14.09
CA TYR A 313 12.75 7.18 12.88
C TYR A 313 13.53 8.28 12.18
N THR A 314 14.49 7.87 11.38
CA THR A 314 15.21 8.73 10.45
C THR A 314 15.54 7.95 9.20
N SER A 315 15.65 8.62 8.05
CA SER A 315 16.14 7.99 6.85
C SER A 315 16.75 8.99 5.88
N TYR A 316 17.53 8.44 4.95
CA TYR A 316 18.09 9.13 3.81
C TYR A 316 17.86 8.27 2.57
N SER A 317 17.44 8.90 1.48
CA SER A 317 17.41 8.26 0.17
C SER A 317 18.01 9.14 -0.91
N ARG A 318 18.46 8.49 -1.97
CA ARG A 318 18.94 9.12 -3.20
C ARG A 318 18.42 8.33 -4.39
N THR A 319 17.67 9.00 -5.26
CA THR A 319 17.20 8.48 -6.54
C THR A 319 17.92 9.19 -7.66
N THR A 320 18.62 8.44 -8.51
CA THR A 320 19.32 8.97 -9.70
C THR A 320 18.59 8.49 -10.94
N ASN A 321 18.26 9.41 -11.82
CA ASN A 321 17.63 9.13 -13.11
C ASN A 321 18.62 9.44 -14.23
N ASP A 322 18.62 8.66 -15.31
CA ASP A 322 19.30 9.07 -16.53
C ASP A 322 18.43 10.06 -17.36
N ALA A 323 18.99 10.61 -18.44
CA ALA A 323 18.36 11.68 -19.22
C ALA A 323 16.98 11.31 -19.82
N ASN A 324 16.62 10.03 -19.83
CA ASN A 324 15.37 9.52 -20.41
C ASN A 324 14.40 8.96 -19.35
N ASP A 325 14.74 9.08 -18.07
CA ASP A 325 13.93 8.55 -16.98
C ASP A 325 13.70 9.59 -15.88
N ASN A 326 12.61 9.43 -15.20
CA ASN A 326 12.18 10.29 -14.10
C ASN A 326 11.56 9.50 -12.94
N ALA A 327 11.91 8.21 -12.81
CA ALA A 327 11.42 7.33 -11.76
C ALA A 327 11.80 7.86 -10.41
N GLY A 328 11.42 8.66 -9.77
CA GLY A 328 11.78 9.33 -8.53
C GLY A 328 11.27 10.77 -8.48
N ALA A 329 11.15 11.41 -9.65
CA ALA A 329 10.68 12.78 -9.74
C ALA A 329 9.15 12.88 -9.95
N LEU A 330 8.46 11.76 -10.15
CA LEU A 330 7.04 11.71 -10.52
C LEU A 330 6.14 10.90 -9.57
N ALA A 331 6.56 10.61 -8.38
CA ALA A 331 5.61 10.17 -7.36
C ALA A 331 4.74 11.36 -6.97
N GLY A 332 3.77 11.68 -7.77
CA GLY A 332 2.76 12.71 -7.66
C GLY A 332 3.08 13.96 -6.82
N PRO A 333 2.56 15.11 -7.14
CA PRO A 333 2.88 16.30 -6.39
C PRO A 333 2.52 16.08 -4.93
N GLY A 334 3.50 16.29 -4.07
CA GLY A 334 3.18 16.58 -2.68
C GLY A 334 2.21 17.76 -2.63
N PRO A 335 1.42 17.94 -1.57
CA PRO A 335 0.48 19.06 -1.48
C PRO A 335 1.14 20.42 -1.65
N HIS A 336 2.46 20.45 -1.74
CA HIS A 336 3.30 21.64 -1.89
C HIS A 336 4.11 21.72 -3.19
N ASP A 337 4.08 20.70 -4.06
CA ASP A 337 4.83 20.72 -5.31
C ASP A 337 4.07 21.42 -6.42
N THR A 338 4.76 22.30 -7.15
CA THR A 338 4.15 22.98 -8.29
C THR A 338 4.21 22.11 -9.54
N ALA A 339 3.27 22.28 -10.47
CA ALA A 339 3.28 21.57 -11.76
C ALA A 339 4.60 21.73 -12.54
N ALA A 340 5.35 22.81 -12.32
CA ALA A 340 6.63 23.06 -12.94
C ALA A 340 7.75 22.19 -12.34
N GLN A 341 7.69 21.83 -11.06
CA GLN A 341 8.67 20.95 -10.41
C GLN A 341 8.49 19.49 -10.89
N ILE A 342 7.25 19.10 -11.16
CA ILE A 342 6.91 17.77 -11.70
C ILE A 342 7.37 17.62 -13.16
N ALA A 343 7.34 18.69 -13.95
CA ALA A 343 7.68 18.68 -15.39
C ALA A 343 9.19 18.60 -15.69
N LEU A 344 10.07 18.78 -14.70
CA LEU A 344 11.52 18.87 -14.88
C LEU A 344 12.28 17.58 -14.55
N GLY A 345 11.57 16.46 -14.36
CA GLY A 345 12.09 15.26 -13.71
C GLY A 345 13.11 14.41 -14.46
N ASN A 346 13.24 14.52 -15.77
CA ASN A 346 14.13 13.66 -16.54
C ASN A 346 15.61 13.96 -16.26
N GLY A 347 16.38 12.94 -15.91
CA GLY A 347 17.82 13.07 -15.67
C GLY A 347 18.19 13.71 -14.33
N LEU A 348 17.22 14.05 -13.47
CA LEU A 348 17.48 14.68 -12.19
C LEU A 348 17.82 13.66 -11.11
N THR A 349 18.54 14.10 -10.11
CA THR A 349 18.82 13.34 -8.90
C THR A 349 17.99 13.91 -7.76
N ASP A 350 17.17 13.08 -7.13
CA ASP A 350 16.42 13.42 -5.96
C ASP A 350 17.09 12.87 -4.70
N THR A 351 17.20 13.69 -3.66
CA THR A 351 17.71 13.30 -2.34
C THR A 351 16.74 13.71 -1.26
N MET A 352 16.48 12.82 -0.33
CA MET A 352 15.59 13.05 0.81
C MET A 352 16.25 12.65 2.11
N PHE A 353 16.02 13.46 3.13
CA PHE A 353 16.35 13.16 4.52
C PHE A 353 15.16 13.49 5.41
N ASN A 354 14.86 12.63 6.39
CA ASN A 354 13.82 12.90 7.36
C ASN A 354 14.18 12.43 8.77
N VAL A 355 13.50 13.05 9.74
CA VAL A 355 13.47 12.62 11.14
C VAL A 355 12.03 12.76 11.63
N GLY A 356 11.49 11.71 12.23
CA GLY A 356 10.08 11.69 12.61
C GLY A 356 9.77 10.88 13.86
N ILE A 357 8.50 10.99 14.23
CA ILE A 357 7.88 10.23 15.32
C ILE A 357 6.55 9.65 14.84
N ARG A 358 6.33 8.38 15.14
CA ARG A 358 5.06 7.70 14.91
C ARG A 358 4.46 7.20 16.20
N HIS A 359 3.16 7.44 16.39
CA HIS A 359 2.38 6.92 17.51
C HIS A 359 1.14 6.19 17.03
N LYS A 360 0.92 4.98 17.55
CA LYS A 360 -0.28 4.14 17.31
C LYS A 360 -1.18 4.18 18.55
N PHE A 361 -2.49 4.33 18.39
CA PHE A 361 -3.45 4.34 19.50
C PHE A 361 -4.66 3.46 19.25
#